data_ab7545fa394028a935dce817cf0b9785
#
_entry.id   ab7545fa394028a935dce817cf0b9785
#
_cell.length_a   1.000
_cell.length_b   1.000
_cell.length_c   1.000
_cell.angle_alpha   90.00
_cell.angle_beta   90.00
_cell.angle_gamma   90.00
#
_symmetry.space_group_name_H-M   'P 1'
#
loop_
_entity.id
_entity.type
_entity.pdbx_description
1 polymer ?
#
loop_
_entity_poly.entity_id
_entity_poly.type
_entity_poly.pdbx_seq_one_letter_code
_entity_poly.pdbx_strand_id
1 'polypeptide(L)'
;MTVHIDAQYFREQLMGKAPAHLRGVTQPILSSWDDVDELLYACEINAGYVKLIGERPLGEAEFAERIPYYGQTKTCLNRERLYNELANGATLVLNRLEMRSLRIKRLCNAIAHLSLGQVVANGYLAMTGDSAFGNHWDAHDVFATQLIGRKRWKIYKPTFANPIAGQLSRDRREECPTEAVLDVITEPGDILYIPRGWWHCAYPSEGECFHLAIGVHKPYVLDYLGWLSASVLNQHEACRDSLSLGQALPLDASMAQEMARLAQDESTLNAFERMVFYKERMDGGLNLGAWFARDLQALEARQVRLATPYSDLVQRDNLALNGLRLQDNLLTRQLIDGPCALADLRARLTQLDDDTFLQTIKELMAKGVVHLY
;
A
#
# COMPACT_ATOMS: atom_id res chain seq x y z
N MET A 1 -8.68 12.08 7.10
CA MET A 1 -7.20 12.18 7.13
C MET A 1 -6.76 12.39 5.71
N THR A 2 -6.06 13.46 5.44
CA THR A 2 -5.74 13.91 4.10
C THR A 2 -4.22 13.92 3.95
N VAL A 3 -3.74 13.36 2.85
CA VAL A 3 -2.37 13.57 2.37
C VAL A 3 -2.46 14.73 1.40
N HIS A 4 -1.79 15.83 1.70
CA HIS A 4 -1.84 17.08 0.93
C HIS A 4 -0.78 17.04 -0.19
N ILE A 5 -0.96 16.16 -1.13
CA ILE A 5 -0.12 16.01 -2.32
C ILE A 5 -1.04 16.09 -3.54
N ASP A 6 -0.68 16.94 -4.50
CA ASP A 6 -1.37 16.96 -5.78
C ASP A 6 -1.15 15.63 -6.52
N ALA A 7 -2.22 14.90 -6.78
CA ALA A 7 -2.14 13.54 -7.34
C ALA A 7 -1.66 13.56 -8.79
N GLN A 8 -2.05 14.56 -9.57
CA GLN A 8 -1.63 14.68 -10.98
C GLN A 8 -0.14 15.00 -11.05
N TYR A 9 0.31 16.02 -10.30
CA TYR A 9 1.73 16.37 -10.22
C TYR A 9 2.58 15.17 -9.77
N PHE A 10 2.15 14.46 -8.71
CA PHE A 10 2.86 13.28 -8.22
C PHE A 10 3.00 12.21 -9.30
N ARG A 11 1.90 11.85 -9.95
CA ARG A 11 1.88 10.81 -10.99
C ARG A 11 2.70 11.19 -12.22
N GLU A 12 2.63 12.46 -12.64
CA GLU A 12 3.31 12.93 -13.83
C GLU A 12 4.79 13.26 -13.61
N GLN A 13 5.17 13.74 -12.44
CA GLN A 13 6.52 14.27 -12.22
C GLN A 13 7.40 13.40 -11.33
N LEU A 14 6.83 12.65 -10.38
CA LEU A 14 7.59 11.94 -9.36
C LEU A 14 7.48 10.42 -9.47
N MET A 15 6.28 9.90 -9.71
CA MET A 15 5.99 8.47 -9.65
C MET A 15 6.87 7.65 -10.59
N GLY A 16 7.72 6.78 -10.00
CA GLY A 16 8.66 5.93 -10.73
C GLY A 16 9.87 6.68 -11.33
N LYS A 17 9.99 7.99 -11.15
CA LYS A 17 11.01 8.82 -11.82
C LYS A 17 12.10 9.31 -10.89
N ALA A 18 11.75 9.89 -9.75
CA ALA A 18 12.69 10.50 -8.84
C ALA A 18 12.22 10.44 -7.38
N PRO A 19 13.13 10.34 -6.40
CA PRO A 19 12.80 10.50 -4.99
C PRO A 19 12.41 11.93 -4.69
N ALA A 20 11.53 12.12 -3.69
CA ALA A 20 11.08 13.45 -3.28
C ALA A 20 10.85 13.53 -1.77
N HIS A 21 11.39 14.57 -1.13
CA HIS A 21 11.08 14.90 0.25
C HIS A 21 9.89 15.87 0.28
N LEU A 22 8.75 15.39 0.68
CA LEU A 22 7.47 16.09 0.73
C LEU A 22 7.22 16.52 2.18
N ARG A 23 7.41 17.83 2.46
CA ARG A 23 7.42 18.36 3.82
C ARG A 23 6.02 18.71 4.30
N GLY A 24 5.65 18.31 5.52
CA GLY A 24 4.42 18.68 6.20
C GLY A 24 3.15 18.29 5.42
N VAL A 25 3.21 17.26 4.57
CA VAL A 25 2.10 16.86 3.69
C VAL A 25 1.05 15.99 4.37
N THR A 26 1.32 15.55 5.61
CA THR A 26 0.33 14.80 6.41
C THR A 26 0.38 15.22 7.87
N GLN A 27 -0.77 15.11 8.55
CA GLN A 27 -0.77 15.22 10.01
C GLN A 27 -0.27 13.91 10.61
N PRO A 28 0.59 13.93 11.64
CA PRO A 28 1.00 12.74 12.35
C PRO A 28 -0.23 11.97 12.86
N ILE A 29 -0.34 10.71 12.46
CA ILE A 29 -1.46 9.84 12.84
C ILE A 29 -1.23 9.16 14.19
N LEU A 30 0.02 9.12 14.62
CA LEU A 30 0.51 8.72 15.93
C LEU A 30 1.36 9.88 16.42
N SER A 31 1.15 10.31 17.65
CA SER A 31 1.79 11.51 18.21
C SER A 31 2.52 11.25 19.50
N SER A 32 2.42 10.05 20.05
CA SER A 32 3.04 9.65 21.30
C SER A 32 3.58 8.22 21.25
N TRP A 33 4.45 7.89 22.17
CA TRP A 33 4.93 6.52 22.37
C TRP A 33 3.83 5.59 22.85
N ASP A 34 2.80 6.10 23.56
CA ASP A 34 1.63 5.32 23.96
C ASP A 34 0.85 4.81 22.75
N ASP A 35 0.77 5.61 21.68
CA ASP A 35 0.19 5.16 20.40
C ASP A 35 0.99 3.98 19.80
N VAL A 36 2.30 3.96 19.96
CA VAL A 36 3.18 2.87 19.48
C VAL A 36 3.03 1.64 20.37
N ASP A 37 2.90 1.81 21.69
CA ASP A 37 2.61 0.73 22.64
C ASP A 37 1.27 0.04 22.30
N GLU A 38 0.22 0.80 21.96
CA GLU A 38 -1.05 0.24 21.50
C GLU A 38 -0.88 -0.62 20.23
N LEU A 39 -0.06 -0.17 19.28
CA LEU A 39 0.26 -0.96 18.09
C LEU A 39 0.99 -2.26 18.42
N LEU A 40 1.97 -2.19 19.32
CA LEU A 40 2.70 -3.36 19.81
C LEU A 40 1.77 -4.35 20.51
N TYR A 41 0.86 -3.84 21.35
CA TYR A 41 -0.12 -4.66 22.06
C TYR A 41 -1.08 -5.37 21.10
N ALA A 42 -1.41 -4.75 19.97
CA ALA A 42 -2.26 -5.32 18.94
C ALA A 42 -1.53 -6.32 18.01
N CYS A 43 -0.20 -6.45 18.12
CA CYS A 43 0.59 -7.35 17.26
C CYS A 43 0.74 -8.74 17.90
N GLU A 44 0.55 -9.77 17.08
CA GLU A 44 0.90 -11.14 17.44
C GLU A 44 2.39 -11.39 17.17
N ILE A 45 3.15 -11.75 18.20
CA ILE A 45 4.61 -11.89 18.11
C ILE A 45 4.97 -13.12 17.28
N ASN A 46 4.34 -14.25 17.55
CA ASN A 46 4.60 -15.55 16.92
C ASN A 46 4.14 -15.65 15.45
N ALA A 47 3.41 -14.69 14.94
CA ALA A 47 2.97 -14.65 13.54
C ALA A 47 3.93 -13.89 12.61
N GLY A 48 5.13 -13.52 13.09
CA GLY A 48 6.13 -12.79 12.32
C GLY A 48 5.77 -11.31 12.06
N TYR A 49 4.79 -10.78 12.80
CA TYR A 49 4.42 -9.37 12.70
C TYR A 49 5.35 -8.44 13.47
N VAL A 50 6.05 -8.99 14.46
CA VAL A 50 7.08 -8.28 15.25
C VAL A 50 8.43 -8.90 14.92
N LYS A 51 9.39 -8.07 14.54
CA LYS A 51 10.78 -8.48 14.29
C LYS A 51 11.73 -7.50 14.96
N LEU A 52 12.87 -7.99 15.37
CA LEU A 52 13.94 -7.19 15.90
C LEU A 52 15.20 -7.41 15.07
N ILE A 53 15.78 -6.33 14.57
CA ILE A 53 16.94 -6.33 13.67
C ILE A 53 18.08 -5.58 14.34
N GLY A 54 19.08 -6.30 14.80
CA GLY A 54 20.36 -5.76 15.23
C GLY A 54 21.41 -5.86 14.11
N GLU A 55 22.61 -6.32 14.41
CA GLU A 55 23.61 -6.67 13.38
C GLU A 55 23.13 -7.78 12.44
N ARG A 56 22.19 -8.59 12.92
CA ARG A 56 21.45 -9.61 12.19
C ARG A 56 19.98 -9.60 12.61
N PRO A 57 19.09 -10.23 11.84
CA PRO A 57 17.74 -10.52 12.33
C PRO A 57 17.82 -11.41 13.59
N LEU A 58 17.17 -10.98 14.67
CA LEU A 58 17.09 -11.72 15.93
C LEU A 58 15.98 -12.76 15.88
N GLY A 59 16.23 -13.92 16.48
CA GLY A 59 15.22 -14.96 16.64
C GLY A 59 14.19 -14.56 17.71
N GLU A 60 12.97 -15.08 17.60
CA GLU A 60 11.87 -14.78 18.55
C GLU A 60 12.29 -15.00 20.01
N ALA A 61 13.03 -16.07 20.31
CA ALA A 61 13.50 -16.38 21.66
C ALA A 61 14.49 -15.37 22.27
N GLU A 62 15.05 -14.48 21.43
CA GLU A 62 16.00 -13.45 21.88
C GLU A 62 15.31 -12.21 22.45
N PHE A 63 14.03 -11.98 22.12
CA PHE A 63 13.26 -10.83 22.59
C PHE A 63 11.87 -11.16 23.11
N ALA A 64 11.44 -12.43 23.01
CA ALA A 64 10.15 -12.89 23.49
C ALA A 64 10.28 -14.09 24.43
N GLU A 65 9.22 -14.37 25.16
CA GLU A 65 9.10 -15.52 26.06
C GLU A 65 7.74 -16.17 25.95
N ARG A 66 7.68 -17.44 26.33
CA ARG A 66 6.46 -18.22 26.34
C ARG A 66 5.97 -18.38 27.77
N ILE A 67 4.74 -17.94 28.03
CA ILE A 67 4.11 -18.04 29.35
C ILE A 67 2.87 -18.92 29.30
N PRO A 68 2.58 -19.71 30.36
CA PRO A 68 1.29 -20.39 30.51
C PRO A 68 0.16 -19.37 30.62
N TYR A 69 -0.92 -19.57 29.88
CA TYR A 69 -2.09 -18.69 29.88
C TYR A 69 -3.37 -19.49 29.63
N TYR A 70 -4.18 -19.71 30.67
CA TYR A 70 -5.45 -20.44 30.62
C TYR A 70 -5.39 -21.79 29.85
N GLY A 71 -4.41 -22.63 30.20
CA GLY A 71 -4.23 -23.95 29.57
C GLY A 71 -3.61 -23.90 28.16
N GLN A 72 -3.25 -22.73 27.66
CA GLN A 72 -2.52 -22.51 26.42
C GLN A 72 -1.14 -21.89 26.69
N THR A 73 -0.32 -21.82 25.68
CA THR A 73 0.95 -21.08 25.71
C THR A 73 0.78 -19.80 24.94
N LYS A 74 1.07 -18.67 25.58
CA LYS A 74 1.09 -17.34 24.97
C LYS A 74 2.54 -16.89 24.79
N THR A 75 2.88 -16.37 23.62
CA THR A 75 4.14 -15.70 23.36
C THR A 75 3.98 -14.21 23.69
N CYS A 76 4.84 -13.67 24.53
CA CYS A 76 4.86 -12.29 24.97
C CYS A 76 6.24 -11.67 24.76
N LEU A 77 6.32 -10.34 24.57
CA LEU A 77 7.61 -9.65 24.60
C LEU A 77 8.24 -9.75 26.00
N ASN A 78 9.50 -10.12 26.05
CA ASN A 78 10.30 -9.99 27.27
C ASN A 78 10.85 -8.56 27.30
N ARG A 79 10.36 -7.74 28.22
CA ARG A 79 10.67 -6.31 28.28
C ARG A 79 12.16 -6.03 28.45
N GLU A 80 12.81 -6.76 29.34
CA GLU A 80 14.24 -6.56 29.64
C GLU A 80 15.08 -6.83 28.38
N ARG A 81 14.84 -7.94 27.70
CA ARG A 81 15.55 -8.29 26.47
C ARG A 81 15.29 -7.28 25.37
N LEU A 82 14.02 -6.93 25.16
CA LEU A 82 13.64 -5.95 24.12
C LEU A 82 14.33 -4.61 24.36
N TYR A 83 14.27 -4.09 25.59
CA TYR A 83 14.89 -2.80 25.91
C TYR A 83 16.40 -2.82 25.79
N ASN A 84 17.05 -3.90 26.20
CA ASN A 84 18.50 -4.07 26.02
C ASN A 84 18.89 -4.06 24.54
N GLU A 85 18.16 -4.78 23.70
CA GLU A 85 18.44 -4.80 22.26
C GLU A 85 18.21 -3.43 21.60
N LEU A 86 17.12 -2.74 21.95
CA LEU A 86 16.85 -1.39 21.46
C LEU A 86 17.94 -0.39 21.91
N ALA A 87 18.38 -0.47 23.17
CA ALA A 87 19.47 0.36 23.67
C ALA A 87 20.82 0.07 22.98
N ASN A 88 21.01 -1.17 22.51
CA ASN A 88 22.18 -1.59 21.73
C ASN A 88 22.06 -1.25 20.22
N GLY A 89 21.03 -0.50 19.81
CA GLY A 89 20.86 -0.01 18.45
C GLY A 89 20.05 -0.92 17.53
N ALA A 90 19.38 -1.96 18.05
CA ALA A 90 18.45 -2.75 17.25
C ALA A 90 17.25 -1.91 16.81
N THR A 91 16.71 -2.25 15.65
CA THR A 91 15.46 -1.68 15.10
C THR A 91 14.32 -2.65 15.31
N LEU A 92 13.24 -2.21 15.98
CA LEU A 92 12.00 -2.95 16.08
C LEU A 92 11.15 -2.69 14.83
N VAL A 93 10.72 -3.77 14.19
CA VAL A 93 9.90 -3.74 12.98
C VAL A 93 8.53 -4.33 13.28
N LEU A 94 7.50 -3.56 13.00
CA LEU A 94 6.09 -3.94 13.13
C LEU A 94 5.49 -4.10 11.72
N ASN A 95 5.22 -5.32 11.30
CA ASN A 95 4.74 -5.60 9.95
C ASN A 95 3.22 -5.50 9.86
N ARG A 96 2.72 -5.09 8.66
CA ARG A 96 1.29 -5.11 8.30
C ARG A 96 0.41 -4.30 9.25
N LEU A 97 0.87 -3.11 9.63
CA LEU A 97 0.15 -2.22 10.55
C LEU A 97 -1.16 -1.68 9.96
N GLU A 98 -1.31 -1.65 8.64
CA GLU A 98 -2.57 -1.34 7.96
C GLU A 98 -3.71 -2.29 8.32
N MET A 99 -3.38 -3.47 8.83
CA MET A 99 -4.37 -4.47 9.29
C MET A 99 -4.70 -4.36 10.77
N ARG A 100 -3.98 -3.52 11.54
CA ARG A 100 -4.08 -3.42 13.01
C ARG A 100 -4.50 -2.05 13.52
N SER A 101 -4.31 -1.03 12.70
CA SER A 101 -4.69 0.34 13.05
C SER A 101 -5.52 0.96 11.94
N LEU A 102 -6.75 1.34 12.27
CA LEU A 102 -7.63 2.03 11.32
C LEU A 102 -7.07 3.41 10.93
N ARG A 103 -6.31 4.06 11.83
CA ARG A 103 -5.62 5.33 11.51
C ARG A 103 -4.56 5.11 10.41
N ILE A 104 -3.74 4.06 10.56
CA ILE A 104 -2.74 3.69 9.55
C ILE A 104 -3.42 3.23 8.26
N LYS A 105 -4.49 2.43 8.35
CA LYS A 105 -5.25 1.99 7.16
C LYS A 105 -5.78 3.18 6.34
N ARG A 106 -6.27 4.22 6.99
CA ARG A 106 -6.74 5.44 6.31
C ARG A 106 -5.61 6.19 5.59
N LEU A 107 -4.43 6.27 6.19
CA LEU A 107 -3.24 6.81 5.52
C LEU A 107 -2.85 5.96 4.32
N CYS A 108 -2.80 4.63 4.48
CA CYS A 108 -2.55 3.68 3.40
C CYS A 108 -3.54 3.85 2.24
N ASN A 109 -4.83 4.03 2.54
CA ASN A 109 -5.84 4.27 1.50
C ASN A 109 -5.59 5.58 0.74
N ALA A 110 -5.13 6.65 1.42
CA ALA A 110 -4.77 7.90 0.75
C ALA A 110 -3.54 7.72 -0.17
N ILE A 111 -2.52 6.98 0.30
CA ILE A 111 -1.34 6.64 -0.51
C ILE A 111 -1.71 5.72 -1.69
N ALA A 112 -2.57 4.73 -1.48
CA ALA A 112 -3.05 3.84 -2.53
C ALA A 112 -3.76 4.62 -3.65
N HIS A 113 -4.61 5.58 -3.28
CA HIS A 113 -5.29 6.45 -4.23
C HIS A 113 -4.30 7.36 -4.99
N LEU A 114 -3.32 7.95 -4.28
CA LEU A 114 -2.28 8.77 -4.86
C LEU A 114 -1.43 8.01 -5.88
N SER A 115 -1.02 6.78 -5.54
CA SER A 115 -0.05 5.97 -6.27
C SER A 115 -0.66 4.94 -7.23
N LEU A 116 -1.98 4.74 -7.19
CA LEU A 116 -2.70 3.73 -7.97
C LEU A 116 -2.15 2.31 -7.76
N GLY A 117 -1.92 1.92 -6.51
CA GLY A 117 -1.40 0.60 -6.16
C GLY A 117 -1.87 0.10 -4.81
N GLN A 118 -1.71 -1.19 -4.59
CA GLN A 118 -1.94 -1.81 -3.31
C GLN A 118 -0.83 -1.43 -2.33
N VAL A 119 -1.17 -1.18 -1.07
CA VAL A 119 -0.22 -0.72 -0.08
C VAL A 119 -0.12 -1.63 1.13
N VAL A 120 1.10 -1.72 1.67
CA VAL A 120 1.42 -2.43 2.91
C VAL A 120 2.25 -1.50 3.79
N ALA A 121 1.90 -1.36 5.06
CA ALA A 121 2.60 -0.48 5.99
C ALA A 121 3.37 -1.27 7.04
N ASN A 122 4.67 -1.02 7.13
CA ASN A 122 5.52 -1.51 8.20
C ASN A 122 6.02 -0.35 9.05
N GLY A 123 5.99 -0.49 10.38
CA GLY A 123 6.52 0.49 11.32
C GLY A 123 7.95 0.14 11.72
N TYR A 124 8.78 1.15 11.89
CA TYR A 124 10.18 1.00 12.27
C TYR A 124 10.49 1.93 13.44
N LEU A 125 10.79 1.33 14.60
CA LEU A 125 11.28 2.03 15.78
C LEU A 125 12.79 1.81 15.89
N ALA A 126 13.54 2.91 15.99
CA ALA A 126 14.97 2.88 16.27
C ALA A 126 15.29 3.97 17.31
N MET A 127 16.21 3.65 18.24
CA MET A 127 16.61 4.58 19.29
C MET A 127 17.94 5.26 18.98
N THR A 128 18.91 4.47 18.58
CA THR A 128 20.28 4.92 18.29
C THR A 128 20.87 4.05 17.19
N GLY A 129 22.10 4.30 16.82
CA GLY A 129 22.90 3.39 15.99
C GLY A 129 22.91 3.74 14.51
N ASP A 130 23.58 2.87 13.77
CA ASP A 130 23.69 2.94 12.32
C ASP A 130 22.41 2.38 11.64
N SER A 131 22.39 2.47 10.31
CA SER A 131 21.30 1.89 9.54
C SER A 131 21.24 0.37 9.70
N ALA A 132 20.18 -0.15 10.33
CA ALA A 132 20.01 -1.59 10.57
C ALA A 132 20.03 -2.44 9.29
N PHE A 133 19.69 -1.85 8.15
CA PHE A 133 19.62 -2.53 6.86
C PHE A 133 20.79 -2.21 5.93
N GLY A 134 21.59 -1.16 6.25
CA GLY A 134 22.62 -0.62 5.35
C GLY A 134 22.05 -0.09 4.04
N ASN A 135 22.89 0.09 3.03
CA ASN A 135 22.44 0.48 1.70
C ASN A 135 21.68 -0.66 1.04
N HIS A 136 20.46 -0.36 0.60
CA HIS A 136 19.61 -1.31 -0.12
C HIS A 136 18.62 -0.58 -1.04
N TRP A 137 17.96 -1.31 -1.92
CA TRP A 137 16.79 -0.88 -2.67
C TRP A 137 15.67 -1.91 -2.54
N ASP A 138 14.45 -1.45 -2.71
CA ASP A 138 13.25 -2.28 -2.70
C ASP A 138 12.71 -2.51 -4.12
N ALA A 139 12.00 -3.64 -4.31
CA ALA A 139 11.32 -3.97 -5.55
C ALA A 139 9.93 -3.30 -5.69
N HIS A 140 9.60 -2.36 -4.83
CA HIS A 140 8.37 -1.58 -4.80
C HIS A 140 8.69 -0.11 -4.46
N ASP A 141 7.78 0.79 -4.78
CA ASP A 141 7.90 2.18 -4.33
C ASP A 141 7.65 2.26 -2.81
N VAL A 142 8.30 3.21 -2.15
CA VAL A 142 8.18 3.42 -0.70
C VAL A 142 7.76 4.85 -0.40
N PHE A 143 6.78 5.02 0.48
CA PHE A 143 6.44 6.27 1.13
C PHE A 143 6.85 6.17 2.60
N ALA A 144 8.04 6.67 2.92
CA ALA A 144 8.52 6.72 4.30
C ALA A 144 7.87 7.92 5.00
N THR A 145 6.91 7.64 5.86
CA THR A 145 6.14 8.66 6.60
C THR A 145 6.69 8.78 8.01
N GLN A 146 7.27 9.94 8.37
CA GLN A 146 7.80 10.17 9.70
C GLN A 146 6.67 10.50 10.67
N LEU A 147 6.64 9.83 11.83
CA LEU A 147 5.58 9.99 12.82
C LEU A 147 6.10 10.57 14.15
N ILE A 148 7.19 10.05 14.69
CA ILE A 148 7.80 10.47 15.95
C ILE A 148 9.31 10.62 15.76
N GLY A 149 9.91 11.67 16.32
CA GLY A 149 11.34 11.93 16.22
C GLY A 149 11.79 12.28 14.79
N ARG A 150 13.08 12.22 14.55
CA ARG A 150 13.72 12.65 13.29
C ARG A 150 14.56 11.54 12.69
N LYS A 151 14.56 11.40 11.36
CA LYS A 151 15.32 10.37 10.67
C LYS A 151 16.04 10.93 9.47
N ARG A 152 17.35 10.69 9.36
CA ARG A 152 18.15 11.07 8.20
C ARG A 152 18.10 9.96 7.15
N TRP A 153 17.91 10.35 5.91
CA TRP A 153 17.86 9.49 4.75
C TRP A 153 18.88 9.91 3.72
N LYS A 154 19.63 8.94 3.19
CA LYS A 154 20.47 9.13 2.01
C LYS A 154 19.94 8.28 0.88
N ILE A 155 19.72 8.90 -0.28
CA ILE A 155 19.19 8.25 -1.47
C ILE A 155 20.21 8.34 -2.59
N TYR A 156 20.40 7.23 -3.31
CA TYR A 156 21.37 7.14 -4.39
C TYR A 156 20.68 6.64 -5.67
N LYS A 157 21.29 6.93 -6.83
CA LYS A 157 20.75 6.52 -8.13
C LYS A 157 20.62 4.99 -8.24
N PRO A 158 19.62 4.49 -8.97
CA PRO A 158 19.49 3.07 -9.23
C PRO A 158 20.62 2.57 -10.12
N THR A 159 21.14 1.39 -9.82
CA THR A 159 22.10 0.63 -10.66
C THR A 159 21.40 -0.57 -11.32
N PHE A 160 20.25 -0.95 -10.81
CA PHE A 160 19.37 -1.99 -11.36
C PHE A 160 17.97 -1.42 -11.57
N ALA A 161 17.61 -1.24 -12.84
CA ALA A 161 16.35 -0.59 -13.20
C ALA A 161 15.14 -1.51 -12.96
N ASN A 162 14.09 -0.95 -12.36
CA ASN A 162 12.78 -1.58 -12.23
C ASN A 162 12.80 -2.99 -11.63
N PRO A 163 13.43 -3.24 -10.48
CA PRO A 163 13.42 -4.56 -9.86
C PRO A 163 12.00 -5.05 -9.59
N ILE A 164 11.80 -6.35 -9.71
CA ILE A 164 10.52 -7.03 -9.43
C ILE A 164 10.64 -7.88 -8.17
N ALA A 165 9.50 -8.34 -7.65
CA ALA A 165 9.44 -9.21 -6.47
C ALA A 165 10.35 -10.44 -6.66
N GLY A 166 11.13 -10.76 -5.62
CA GLY A 166 12.12 -11.84 -5.63
C GLY A 166 13.53 -11.43 -6.04
N GLN A 167 13.73 -10.25 -6.64
CA GLN A 167 15.05 -9.68 -6.86
C GLN A 167 15.46 -8.88 -5.61
N LEU A 168 16.70 -9.07 -5.17
CA LEU A 168 17.18 -8.58 -3.87
C LEU A 168 18.43 -7.72 -4.02
N SER A 169 18.45 -6.57 -3.38
CA SER A 169 19.59 -5.65 -3.36
C SER A 169 20.80 -6.18 -2.57
N ARG A 170 20.57 -7.10 -1.62
CA ARG A 170 21.63 -7.64 -0.76
C ARG A 170 22.77 -8.33 -1.55
N ASP A 171 22.43 -8.88 -2.72
CA ASP A 171 23.37 -9.59 -3.58
C ASP A 171 24.15 -8.64 -4.51
N ARG A 172 23.91 -7.33 -4.38
CA ARG A 172 24.44 -6.26 -5.23
C ARG A 172 24.91 -5.02 -4.45
N ARG A 173 25.20 -5.17 -3.16
CA ARG A 173 25.50 -4.01 -2.29
C ARG A 173 26.70 -3.19 -2.74
N GLU A 174 27.68 -3.81 -3.37
CA GLU A 174 28.86 -3.17 -3.94
C GLU A 174 28.53 -2.26 -5.14
N GLU A 175 27.36 -2.42 -5.76
CA GLU A 175 26.92 -1.58 -6.87
C GLU A 175 26.34 -0.24 -6.38
N CYS A 176 26.13 -0.05 -5.08
CA CYS A 176 25.54 1.19 -4.55
C CYS A 176 26.49 2.37 -4.83
N PRO A 177 26.00 3.46 -5.49
CA PRO A 177 26.84 4.63 -5.72
C PRO A 177 27.32 5.26 -4.41
N THR A 178 28.48 5.88 -4.45
CA THR A 178 29.07 6.57 -3.27
C THR A 178 28.46 7.96 -3.04
N GLU A 179 27.98 8.62 -4.11
CA GLU A 179 27.41 9.96 -4.05
C GLU A 179 25.88 9.90 -3.92
N ALA A 180 25.38 10.43 -2.81
CA ALA A 180 23.94 10.56 -2.58
C ALA A 180 23.35 11.69 -3.43
N VAL A 181 22.25 11.43 -4.10
CA VAL A 181 21.49 12.46 -4.85
C VAL A 181 20.53 13.24 -3.94
N LEU A 182 20.18 12.66 -2.78
CA LEU A 182 19.37 13.30 -1.77
C LEU A 182 19.88 12.90 -0.38
N ASP A 183 20.12 13.86 0.49
CA ASP A 183 20.49 13.69 1.90
C ASP A 183 19.62 14.62 2.72
N VAL A 184 18.62 14.06 3.41
CA VAL A 184 17.58 14.83 4.09
C VAL A 184 17.25 14.25 5.46
N ILE A 185 16.72 15.10 6.32
CA ILE A 185 16.13 14.71 7.60
C ILE A 185 14.61 14.88 7.48
N THR A 186 13.88 13.80 7.76
CA THR A 186 12.42 13.82 7.84
C THR A 186 11.97 14.10 9.28
N GLU A 187 10.92 14.90 9.40
CA GLU A 187 10.26 15.31 10.64
C GLU A 187 8.80 14.82 10.67
N PRO A 188 8.16 14.76 11.85
CA PRO A 188 6.76 14.35 11.92
C PRO A 188 5.86 15.14 10.97
N GLY A 189 5.12 14.42 10.12
CA GLY A 189 4.29 15.00 9.06
C GLY A 189 4.93 15.00 7.66
N ASP A 190 6.23 14.70 7.57
CA ASP A 190 6.92 14.55 6.29
C ASP A 190 6.69 13.16 5.68
N ILE A 191 6.70 13.12 4.36
CA ILE A 191 6.76 11.90 3.56
C ILE A 191 7.97 11.96 2.64
N LEU A 192 8.83 10.95 2.70
CA LEU A 192 9.87 10.74 1.71
C LEU A 192 9.42 9.66 0.73
N TYR A 193 9.21 10.05 -0.53
CA TYR A 193 8.92 9.12 -1.62
C TYR A 193 10.23 8.58 -2.21
N ILE A 194 10.34 7.26 -2.33
CA ILE A 194 11.49 6.57 -2.91
C ILE A 194 10.95 5.60 -3.98
N PRO A 195 11.25 5.82 -5.27
CA PRO A 195 10.85 4.87 -6.31
C PRO A 195 11.60 3.54 -6.15
N ARG A 196 11.01 2.46 -6.62
CA ARG A 196 11.66 1.14 -6.60
C ARG A 196 13.02 1.16 -7.32
N GLY A 197 13.96 0.39 -6.79
CA GLY A 197 15.32 0.29 -7.34
C GLY A 197 16.27 1.43 -6.94
N TRP A 198 15.77 2.48 -6.26
CA TRP A 198 16.63 3.55 -5.76
C TRP A 198 17.30 3.10 -4.47
N TRP A 199 18.64 3.16 -4.44
CA TRP A 199 19.40 2.85 -3.25
C TRP A 199 19.12 3.83 -2.14
N HIS A 200 18.99 3.32 -0.94
CA HIS A 200 18.76 4.16 0.24
C HIS A 200 19.26 3.53 1.52
N CYS A 201 19.54 4.38 2.50
CA CYS A 201 19.76 4.01 3.88
C CYS A 201 19.20 5.09 4.80
N ALA A 202 18.88 4.70 6.04
CA ALA A 202 18.24 5.57 7.00
C ALA A 202 18.84 5.41 8.39
N TYR A 203 19.00 6.52 9.11
CA TYR A 203 19.62 6.58 10.44
C TYR A 203 18.73 7.41 11.38
N PRO A 204 18.59 7.04 12.67
CA PRO A 204 18.09 7.98 13.68
C PRO A 204 18.93 9.25 13.65
N SER A 205 18.31 10.42 13.70
CA SER A 205 19.07 11.69 13.62
C SER A 205 19.32 12.28 14.99
N GLU A 206 18.34 12.27 15.87
CA GLU A 206 18.41 12.89 17.19
C GLU A 206 17.55 12.07 18.17
N GLY A 207 18.11 10.97 18.68
CA GLY A 207 17.38 10.09 19.61
C GLY A 207 16.40 9.15 18.91
N GLU A 208 15.43 8.70 19.70
CA GLU A 208 14.44 7.71 19.26
C GLU A 208 13.48 8.25 18.20
N CYS A 209 13.15 7.40 17.24
CA CYS A 209 12.24 7.74 16.16
C CYS A 209 11.36 6.57 15.73
N PHE A 210 10.17 6.91 15.23
CA PHE A 210 9.25 5.96 14.64
C PHE A 210 8.71 6.47 13.30
N HIS A 211 8.84 5.66 12.26
CA HIS A 211 8.27 5.96 10.94
C HIS A 211 7.55 4.75 10.36
N LEU A 212 6.66 5.00 9.41
CA LEU A 212 6.08 3.96 8.55
C LEU A 212 6.83 3.94 7.22
N ALA A 213 7.23 2.76 6.77
CA ALA A 213 7.52 2.51 5.37
C ALA A 213 6.25 1.90 4.73
N ILE A 214 5.60 2.69 3.89
CA ILE A 214 4.40 2.26 3.16
C ILE A 214 4.85 1.85 1.77
N GLY A 215 4.96 0.53 1.56
CA GLY A 215 5.32 -0.07 0.29
C GLY A 215 4.13 -0.09 -0.67
N VAL A 216 4.36 0.32 -1.91
CA VAL A 216 3.33 0.37 -2.95
C VAL A 216 3.60 -0.69 -4.01
N HIS A 217 2.67 -1.61 -4.15
CA HIS A 217 2.71 -2.71 -5.11
C HIS A 217 1.76 -2.40 -6.27
N LYS A 218 2.34 -2.17 -7.44
CA LYS A 218 1.60 -2.00 -8.71
C LYS A 218 1.76 -3.23 -9.57
N PRO A 219 0.79 -3.58 -10.42
CA PRO A 219 0.98 -4.65 -11.39
C PRO A 219 2.11 -4.28 -12.36
N TYR A 220 2.91 -5.25 -12.71
CA TYR A 220 3.97 -5.12 -13.70
C TYR A 220 3.47 -5.48 -15.10
N VAL A 221 4.20 -5.07 -16.13
CA VAL A 221 3.98 -5.58 -17.50
C VAL A 221 4.06 -7.11 -17.53
N LEU A 222 4.92 -7.70 -16.69
CA LEU A 222 5.04 -9.14 -16.56
C LEU A 222 3.75 -9.80 -16.03
N ASP A 223 3.05 -9.14 -15.09
CA ASP A 223 1.76 -9.62 -14.57
C ASP A 223 0.70 -9.60 -15.68
N TYR A 224 0.69 -8.55 -16.50
CA TYR A 224 -0.18 -8.45 -17.67
C TYR A 224 0.09 -9.57 -18.69
N LEU A 225 1.35 -9.81 -19.04
CA LEU A 225 1.73 -10.87 -19.98
C LEU A 225 1.39 -12.27 -19.44
N GLY A 226 1.60 -12.49 -18.13
CA GLY A 226 1.19 -13.73 -17.46
C GLY A 226 -0.33 -13.93 -17.51
N TRP A 227 -1.10 -12.88 -17.23
CA TRP A 227 -2.56 -12.90 -17.33
C TRP A 227 -3.02 -13.11 -18.78
N LEU A 228 -2.40 -12.42 -19.75
CA LEU A 228 -2.68 -12.59 -21.18
C LEU A 228 -2.53 -14.05 -21.58
N SER A 229 -1.43 -14.67 -21.20
CA SER A 229 -1.17 -16.09 -21.45
C SER A 229 -2.24 -16.99 -20.84
N ALA A 230 -2.57 -16.78 -19.56
CA ALA A 230 -3.49 -17.63 -18.83
C ALA A 230 -4.97 -17.43 -19.19
N SER A 231 -5.37 -16.23 -19.64
CA SER A 231 -6.78 -15.85 -19.78
C SER A 231 -7.23 -15.61 -21.21
N VAL A 232 -6.31 -15.26 -22.12
CA VAL A 232 -6.63 -14.94 -23.52
C VAL A 232 -6.01 -15.96 -24.46
N LEU A 233 -4.69 -16.16 -24.40
CA LEU A 233 -3.99 -17.05 -25.31
C LEU A 233 -4.41 -18.52 -25.19
N ASN A 234 -4.90 -18.94 -24.01
CA ASN A 234 -5.43 -20.28 -23.82
C ASN A 234 -6.68 -20.58 -24.67
N GLN A 235 -7.31 -19.61 -25.29
CA GLN A 235 -8.42 -19.79 -26.24
C GLN A 235 -7.92 -20.20 -27.64
N HIS A 236 -6.66 -19.95 -27.98
CA HIS A 236 -6.07 -20.28 -29.26
C HIS A 236 -5.53 -21.72 -29.27
N GLU A 237 -5.91 -22.52 -30.26
CA GLU A 237 -5.54 -23.94 -30.38
C GLU A 237 -4.02 -24.10 -30.39
N ALA A 238 -3.31 -23.33 -31.19
CA ALA A 238 -1.85 -23.37 -31.30
C ALA A 238 -1.12 -23.12 -29.95
N CYS A 239 -1.73 -22.36 -29.04
CA CYS A 239 -1.17 -22.14 -27.71
C CYS A 239 -1.44 -23.30 -26.72
N ARG A 240 -2.33 -24.22 -27.09
CA ARG A 240 -2.64 -25.43 -26.27
C ARG A 240 -1.88 -26.66 -26.75
N ASP A 241 -1.14 -26.57 -27.85
CA ASP A 241 -0.32 -27.68 -28.32
C ASP A 241 0.76 -28.08 -27.31
N SER A 242 1.06 -29.36 -27.29
CA SER A 242 2.14 -29.90 -26.45
C SER A 242 3.50 -29.60 -27.07
N LEU A 243 4.43 -29.11 -26.24
CA LEU A 243 5.81 -28.94 -26.66
C LEU A 243 6.53 -30.30 -26.75
N SER A 244 7.09 -30.61 -27.91
CA SER A 244 8.00 -31.74 -28.09
C SER A 244 9.42 -31.26 -27.82
N LEU A 245 10.04 -31.76 -26.72
CA LEU A 245 11.40 -31.37 -26.36
C LEU A 245 12.40 -31.68 -27.47
N GLY A 246 13.25 -30.73 -27.81
CA GLY A 246 14.21 -30.85 -28.89
C GLY A 246 13.67 -30.55 -30.32
N GLN A 247 12.41 -30.17 -30.42
CA GLN A 247 11.81 -29.68 -31.68
C GLN A 247 11.61 -28.15 -31.63
N ALA A 248 11.37 -27.56 -32.80
CA ALA A 248 11.03 -26.15 -32.89
C ALA A 248 9.68 -25.86 -32.21
N LEU A 249 9.53 -24.63 -31.70
CA LEU A 249 8.26 -24.17 -31.12
C LEU A 249 7.14 -24.29 -32.16
N PRO A 250 6.00 -24.91 -31.87
CA PRO A 250 4.90 -25.11 -32.85
C PRO A 250 4.05 -23.82 -33.02
N LEU A 251 4.69 -22.66 -33.03
CA LEU A 251 4.06 -21.38 -33.29
C LEU A 251 4.60 -20.81 -34.59
N ASP A 252 3.70 -20.59 -35.53
CA ASP A 252 4.05 -19.93 -36.79
C ASP A 252 4.10 -18.39 -36.67
N ALA A 253 4.53 -17.73 -37.74
CA ALA A 253 4.65 -16.28 -37.73
C ALA A 253 3.28 -15.57 -37.58
N SER A 254 2.19 -16.20 -38.02
CA SER A 254 0.85 -15.63 -37.89
C SER A 254 0.37 -15.61 -36.45
N MET A 255 0.64 -16.68 -35.70
CA MET A 255 0.33 -16.74 -34.27
C MET A 255 1.19 -15.76 -33.48
N ALA A 256 2.46 -15.61 -33.80
CA ALA A 256 3.33 -14.62 -33.16
C ALA A 256 2.81 -13.17 -33.35
N GLN A 257 2.34 -12.86 -34.59
CA GLN A 257 1.71 -11.57 -34.88
C GLN A 257 0.41 -11.37 -34.09
N GLU A 258 -0.41 -12.41 -34.01
CA GLU A 258 -1.67 -12.34 -33.25
C GLU A 258 -1.42 -12.14 -31.73
N MET A 259 -0.42 -12.82 -31.16
CA MET A 259 -0.01 -12.59 -29.79
C MET A 259 0.42 -11.14 -29.56
N ALA A 260 1.22 -10.56 -30.47
CA ALA A 260 1.63 -9.17 -30.39
C ALA A 260 0.44 -8.21 -30.51
N ARG A 261 -0.50 -8.50 -31.43
CA ARG A 261 -1.73 -7.72 -31.58
C ARG A 261 -2.57 -7.74 -30.32
N LEU A 262 -2.82 -8.93 -29.75
CA LEU A 262 -3.59 -9.10 -28.50
C LEU A 262 -2.94 -8.42 -27.31
N ALA A 263 -1.60 -8.44 -27.22
CA ALA A 263 -0.87 -7.76 -26.17
C ALA A 263 -0.98 -6.22 -26.23
N GLN A 264 -1.26 -5.66 -27.40
CA GLN A 264 -1.44 -4.22 -27.62
C GLN A 264 -2.91 -3.80 -27.73
N ASP A 265 -3.83 -4.75 -27.72
CA ASP A 265 -5.25 -4.49 -27.88
C ASP A 265 -5.84 -3.80 -26.65
N GLU A 266 -6.50 -2.67 -26.85
CA GLU A 266 -7.07 -1.87 -25.78
C GLU A 266 -8.16 -2.63 -25.01
N SER A 267 -8.97 -3.44 -25.65
CA SER A 267 -10.02 -4.23 -24.99
C SER A 267 -9.41 -5.30 -24.08
N THR A 268 -8.29 -5.88 -24.48
CA THR A 268 -7.52 -6.85 -23.70
C THR A 268 -6.89 -6.19 -22.49
N LEU A 269 -6.27 -5.02 -22.66
CA LEU A 269 -5.72 -4.24 -21.55
C LEU A 269 -6.82 -3.84 -20.56
N ASN A 270 -7.96 -3.35 -21.05
CA ASN A 270 -9.10 -3.00 -20.22
C ASN A 270 -9.66 -4.21 -19.45
N ALA A 271 -9.59 -5.41 -20.00
CA ALA A 271 -9.99 -6.63 -19.30
C ALA A 271 -9.03 -6.98 -18.15
N PHE A 272 -7.72 -6.82 -18.37
CA PHE A 272 -6.71 -6.96 -17.32
C PHE A 272 -6.90 -5.92 -16.21
N GLU A 273 -7.04 -4.65 -16.58
CA GLU A 273 -7.30 -3.57 -15.63
C GLU A 273 -8.54 -3.86 -14.77
N ARG A 274 -9.64 -4.31 -15.37
CA ARG A 274 -10.83 -4.74 -14.61
C ARG A 274 -10.53 -5.85 -13.60
N MET A 275 -9.70 -6.83 -13.98
CA MET A 275 -9.29 -7.90 -13.07
C MET A 275 -8.45 -7.37 -11.89
N VAL A 276 -7.52 -6.44 -12.16
CA VAL A 276 -6.72 -5.79 -11.12
C VAL A 276 -7.61 -4.96 -10.21
N PHE A 277 -8.50 -4.12 -10.75
CA PHE A 277 -9.48 -3.34 -10.02
C PHE A 277 -10.34 -4.21 -9.08
N TYR A 278 -10.73 -5.36 -9.55
CA TYR A 278 -11.55 -6.26 -8.74
C TYR A 278 -10.81 -6.84 -7.54
N LYS A 279 -9.50 -7.03 -7.66
CA LYS A 279 -8.63 -7.54 -6.59
C LYS A 279 -8.17 -6.46 -5.62
N GLU A 280 -7.87 -5.28 -6.14
CA GLU A 280 -7.28 -4.18 -5.38
C GLU A 280 -8.37 -3.36 -4.71
N ARG A 281 -8.60 -3.60 -3.43
CA ARG A 281 -9.64 -2.92 -2.64
C ARG A 281 -9.05 -2.08 -1.54
N MET A 282 -9.64 -0.91 -1.36
CA MET A 282 -9.45 -0.14 -0.15
C MET A 282 -10.51 -0.56 0.88
N ASP A 283 -10.05 -0.94 2.06
CA ASP A 283 -10.91 -1.21 3.19
C ASP A 283 -10.84 -0.02 4.16
N GLY A 284 -11.97 0.55 4.52
CA GLY A 284 -12.10 1.70 5.43
C GLY A 284 -12.53 1.32 6.85
N GLY A 285 -12.60 0.02 7.15
CA GLY A 285 -13.21 -0.52 8.35
C GLY A 285 -14.72 -0.69 8.19
N LEU A 286 -15.38 -1.21 9.23
CA LEU A 286 -16.81 -1.58 9.18
C LEU A 286 -17.75 -0.37 9.21
N ASN A 287 -17.26 0.83 9.58
CA ASN A 287 -18.08 2.05 9.68
C ASN A 287 -19.36 1.88 10.51
N LEU A 288 -19.27 1.16 11.64
CA LEU A 288 -20.44 0.82 12.47
C LEU A 288 -21.28 2.03 12.86
N GLY A 289 -20.63 3.17 13.19
CA GLY A 289 -21.37 4.41 13.51
C GLY A 289 -22.25 4.91 12.35
N ALA A 290 -21.76 4.79 11.11
CA ALA A 290 -22.54 5.14 9.92
C ALA A 290 -23.63 4.10 9.62
N TRP A 291 -23.35 2.82 9.84
CA TRP A 291 -24.33 1.76 9.69
C TRP A 291 -25.51 1.91 10.66
N PHE A 292 -25.24 2.33 11.90
CA PHE A 292 -26.26 2.55 12.92
C PHE A 292 -26.95 3.92 12.85
N ALA A 293 -26.48 4.84 12.01
CA ALA A 293 -27.12 6.14 11.84
C ALA A 293 -28.61 5.98 11.45
N ARG A 294 -29.47 6.73 12.12
CA ARG A 294 -30.92 6.68 11.89
C ARG A 294 -31.39 7.72 10.88
N ASP A 295 -30.60 8.77 10.69
CA ASP A 295 -30.84 9.88 9.80
C ASP A 295 -29.55 10.36 9.15
N LEU A 296 -29.66 11.20 8.12
CA LEU A 296 -28.51 11.77 7.40
C LEU A 296 -27.76 12.80 8.23
N GLN A 297 -28.41 13.50 9.16
CA GLN A 297 -27.78 14.52 9.98
C GLN A 297 -26.59 13.96 10.78
N ALA A 298 -26.70 12.71 11.26
CA ALA A 298 -25.63 12.01 11.93
C ALA A 298 -24.40 11.75 11.04
N LEU A 299 -24.52 11.89 9.73
CA LEU A 299 -23.49 11.60 8.73
C LEU A 299 -23.00 12.82 7.95
N GLU A 300 -23.59 14.01 8.13
CA GLU A 300 -23.34 15.22 7.32
C GLU A 300 -21.84 15.60 7.24
N ALA A 301 -21.10 15.43 8.34
CA ALA A 301 -19.67 15.74 8.39
C ALA A 301 -18.78 14.68 7.71
N ARG A 302 -19.36 13.60 7.17
CA ARG A 302 -18.59 12.53 6.55
C ARG A 302 -18.25 12.82 5.10
N GLN A 303 -17.11 12.33 4.70
CA GLN A 303 -16.71 12.23 3.30
C GLN A 303 -17.07 10.84 2.78
N VAL A 304 -17.40 10.74 1.50
CA VAL A 304 -17.70 9.48 0.81
C VAL A 304 -16.84 9.33 -0.43
N ARG A 305 -16.41 8.12 -0.71
CA ARG A 305 -15.66 7.77 -1.92
C ARG A 305 -15.88 6.32 -2.33
N LEU A 306 -15.53 5.98 -3.56
CA LEU A 306 -15.45 4.59 -4.01
C LEU A 306 -14.37 3.81 -3.24
N ALA A 307 -14.61 2.53 -2.99
CA ALA A 307 -13.72 1.63 -2.27
C ALA A 307 -12.64 1.03 -3.19
N THR A 308 -12.03 1.86 -4.02
CA THR A 308 -10.96 1.48 -4.93
C THR A 308 -9.89 2.58 -5.02
N PRO A 309 -8.60 2.24 -5.09
CA PRO A 309 -7.55 3.22 -5.33
C PRO A 309 -7.58 3.78 -6.76
N TYR A 310 -8.30 3.12 -7.66
CA TYR A 310 -8.33 3.45 -9.09
C TYR A 310 -9.54 4.29 -9.50
N SER A 311 -10.23 4.95 -8.57
CA SER A 311 -11.44 5.73 -8.86
C SER A 311 -11.24 6.76 -9.98
N ASP A 312 -10.05 7.35 -10.09
CA ASP A 312 -9.72 8.31 -11.15
C ASP A 312 -9.63 7.69 -12.55
N LEU A 313 -9.45 6.36 -12.65
CA LEU A 313 -9.40 5.62 -13.91
C LEU A 313 -10.75 5.03 -14.30
N VAL A 314 -11.75 5.14 -13.41
CA VAL A 314 -13.09 4.56 -13.57
C VAL A 314 -13.91 5.24 -14.67
N GLN A 315 -13.46 6.34 -15.24
CA GLN A 315 -14.12 7.00 -16.39
C GLN A 315 -14.19 6.11 -17.64
N ARG A 316 -13.46 4.99 -17.66
CA ARG A 316 -13.54 4.00 -18.71
C ARG A 316 -14.75 3.10 -18.49
N ASP A 317 -15.59 2.94 -19.52
CA ASP A 317 -16.86 2.22 -19.49
C ASP A 317 -16.81 0.84 -18.79
N ASN A 318 -17.84 0.56 -17.98
CA ASN A 318 -18.14 -0.76 -17.41
C ASN A 318 -17.34 -1.24 -16.19
N LEU A 319 -16.85 -0.36 -15.33
CA LEU A 319 -16.27 -0.80 -14.06
C LEU A 319 -17.33 -1.30 -13.08
N ALA A 320 -17.09 -2.49 -12.54
CA ALA A 320 -17.90 -3.07 -11.49
C ALA A 320 -17.06 -3.27 -10.22
N LEU A 321 -17.61 -2.88 -9.08
CA LEU A 321 -17.09 -3.20 -7.74
C LEU A 321 -18.07 -4.15 -7.06
N ASN A 322 -17.58 -5.29 -6.59
CA ASN A 322 -18.40 -6.29 -5.90
C ASN A 322 -19.68 -6.67 -6.64
N GLY A 323 -19.61 -6.81 -7.97
CA GLY A 323 -20.73 -7.17 -8.81
C GLY A 323 -21.67 -6.00 -9.16
N LEU A 324 -21.42 -4.80 -8.63
CA LEU A 324 -22.18 -3.59 -8.98
C LEU A 324 -21.44 -2.83 -10.09
N ARG A 325 -22.09 -2.59 -11.23
CA ARG A 325 -21.62 -1.64 -12.23
C ARG A 325 -21.77 -0.23 -11.69
N LEU A 326 -20.67 0.51 -11.59
CA LEU A 326 -20.68 1.84 -10.97
C LEU A 326 -21.53 2.85 -11.71
N GLN A 327 -21.66 2.69 -13.03
CA GLN A 327 -22.49 3.55 -13.86
C GLN A 327 -24.01 3.29 -13.75
N ASP A 328 -24.39 2.09 -13.30
CA ASP A 328 -25.79 1.71 -13.19
C ASP A 328 -26.45 2.25 -11.91
N ASN A 329 -25.65 2.70 -10.94
CA ASN A 329 -26.18 3.27 -9.70
C ASN A 329 -25.95 4.79 -9.67
N LEU A 330 -27.01 5.54 -9.41
CA LEU A 330 -27.01 7.01 -9.40
C LEU A 330 -25.96 7.60 -8.46
N LEU A 331 -25.76 6.97 -7.32
CA LEU A 331 -24.86 7.45 -6.27
C LEU A 331 -23.41 7.17 -6.61
N THR A 332 -23.07 5.95 -7.04
CA THR A 332 -21.70 5.60 -7.44
C THR A 332 -21.24 6.38 -8.66
N ARG A 333 -22.15 6.70 -9.59
CA ARG A 333 -21.85 7.53 -10.75
C ARG A 333 -21.31 8.91 -10.35
N GLN A 334 -21.85 9.52 -9.28
CA GLN A 334 -21.38 10.81 -8.78
C GLN A 334 -20.02 10.74 -8.08
N LEU A 335 -19.57 9.54 -7.70
CA LEU A 335 -18.29 9.31 -7.03
C LEU A 335 -17.16 8.90 -7.98
N ILE A 336 -17.46 8.74 -9.26
CA ILE A 336 -16.45 8.44 -10.30
C ILE A 336 -15.46 9.60 -10.42
N ASP A 337 -15.91 10.83 -10.28
CA ASP A 337 -15.07 12.02 -10.37
C ASP A 337 -14.23 12.28 -9.10
N GLY A 338 -14.38 11.46 -8.08
CA GLY A 338 -13.61 11.53 -6.85
C GLY A 338 -14.44 11.58 -5.57
N PRO A 339 -13.76 11.71 -4.41
CA PRO A 339 -14.43 11.83 -3.12
C PRO A 339 -15.13 13.16 -2.97
N CYS A 340 -16.23 13.16 -2.23
CA CYS A 340 -16.95 14.40 -1.89
C CYS A 340 -17.56 14.34 -0.48
N ALA A 341 -18.00 15.49 0.04
CA ALA A 341 -18.78 15.52 1.26
C ALA A 341 -20.12 14.81 1.03
N LEU A 342 -20.60 14.07 2.02
CA LEU A 342 -21.87 13.35 1.92
C LEU A 342 -23.04 14.31 1.71
N ALA A 343 -23.01 15.48 2.36
CA ALA A 343 -23.97 16.54 2.18
C ALA A 343 -24.03 17.04 0.72
N ASP A 344 -22.85 17.23 0.08
CA ASP A 344 -22.77 17.66 -1.32
C ASP A 344 -23.33 16.57 -2.27
N LEU A 345 -23.02 15.31 -1.99
CA LEU A 345 -23.57 14.20 -2.76
C LEU A 345 -25.08 14.13 -2.64
N ARG A 346 -25.61 14.34 -1.42
CA ARG A 346 -27.05 14.39 -1.18
C ARG A 346 -27.73 15.55 -1.96
N ALA A 347 -27.11 16.73 -1.95
CA ALA A 347 -27.60 17.90 -2.66
C ALA A 347 -27.68 17.71 -4.20
N ARG A 348 -26.79 16.89 -4.78
CA ARG A 348 -26.80 16.55 -6.22
C ARG A 348 -27.89 15.54 -6.59
N LEU A 349 -28.38 14.75 -5.65
CA LEU A 349 -29.31 13.64 -5.87
C LEU A 349 -30.71 13.98 -5.35
N THR A 350 -31.27 15.11 -5.81
CA THR A 350 -32.54 15.67 -5.38
C THR A 350 -33.76 14.75 -5.65
N GLN A 351 -33.60 13.79 -6.57
CA GLN A 351 -34.66 12.82 -6.91
C GLN A 351 -34.84 11.71 -5.85
N LEU A 352 -33.91 11.58 -4.90
CA LEU A 352 -34.02 10.65 -3.79
C LEU A 352 -34.50 11.40 -2.55
N ASP A 353 -35.42 10.83 -1.76
CA ASP A 353 -35.66 11.30 -0.40
C ASP A 353 -34.51 10.87 0.56
N ASP A 354 -34.53 11.42 1.76
CA ASP A 354 -33.43 11.20 2.73
C ASP A 354 -33.34 9.73 3.18
N ASP A 355 -34.45 9.07 3.36
CA ASP A 355 -34.50 7.67 3.78
C ASP A 355 -33.96 6.75 2.68
N THR A 356 -34.38 6.94 1.44
CA THR A 356 -33.88 6.19 0.27
C THR A 356 -32.39 6.43 0.05
N PHE A 357 -31.94 7.68 0.18
CA PHE A 357 -30.53 8.00 0.06
C PHE A 357 -29.70 7.32 1.15
N LEU A 358 -30.13 7.42 2.42
CA LEU A 358 -29.45 6.77 3.54
C LEU A 358 -29.40 5.24 3.37
N GLN A 359 -30.52 4.64 2.96
CA GLN A 359 -30.57 3.20 2.72
C GLN A 359 -29.61 2.78 1.58
N THR A 360 -29.58 3.54 0.49
CA THR A 360 -28.68 3.27 -0.64
C THR A 360 -27.20 3.35 -0.23
N ILE A 361 -26.82 4.36 0.57
CA ILE A 361 -25.46 4.48 1.11
C ILE A 361 -25.11 3.25 1.96
N LYS A 362 -26.00 2.82 2.85
CA LYS A 362 -25.78 1.64 3.70
C LYS A 362 -25.62 0.36 2.88
N GLU A 363 -26.42 0.18 1.85
CA GLU A 363 -26.32 -0.97 0.94
C GLU A 363 -24.97 -0.99 0.19
N LEU A 364 -24.53 0.17 -0.30
CA LEU A 364 -23.23 0.30 -0.97
C LEU A 364 -22.06 0.08 -0.01
N MET A 365 -22.18 0.55 1.25
CA MET A 365 -21.19 0.26 2.30
C MET A 365 -21.15 -1.24 2.61
N ALA A 366 -22.30 -1.90 2.80
CA ALA A 366 -22.39 -3.33 3.08
C ALA A 366 -21.78 -4.17 1.95
N LYS A 367 -21.92 -3.74 0.70
CA LYS A 367 -21.28 -4.35 -0.46
C LYS A 367 -19.80 -4.00 -0.61
N GLY A 368 -19.24 -3.14 0.25
CA GLY A 368 -17.86 -2.66 0.14
C GLY A 368 -17.60 -1.89 -1.15
N VAL A 369 -18.58 -1.15 -1.64
CA VAL A 369 -18.47 -0.32 -2.87
C VAL A 369 -18.08 1.10 -2.53
N VAL A 370 -18.55 1.62 -1.39
CA VAL A 370 -18.23 2.96 -0.91
C VAL A 370 -17.67 2.93 0.52
N HIS A 371 -16.86 3.93 0.84
CA HIS A 371 -16.38 4.21 2.18
C HIS A 371 -16.87 5.58 2.64
N LEU A 372 -17.26 5.64 3.93
CA LEU A 372 -17.44 6.87 4.69
C LEU A 372 -16.26 7.07 5.65
N TYR A 373 -15.73 8.28 5.74
CA TYR A 373 -14.56 8.58 6.60
C TYR A 373 -14.58 10.01 7.15
#